data_f3e64f8bcfe8be7fd85bf42797acc27a
#
_entry.id   f3e64f8bcfe8be7fd85bf42797acc27a
#
_cell.length_a   1.000
_cell.length_b   1.000
_cell.length_c   1.000
_cell.angle_alpha   90.00
_cell.angle_beta   90.00
_cell.angle_gamma   90.00
#
_symmetry.space_group_name_H-M   'P 1'
#
loop_
_entity.id
_entity.type
_entity.pdbx_description
1 polymer ?
#
loop_
_entity_poly.entity_id
_entity_poly.type
_entity_poly.pdbx_seq_one_letter_code
_entity_poly.pdbx_strand_id
1 'polypeptide(L)'
;MPPRRSAPKSPPPAPTPFAGAASVIEPGLLDQVVAYKRRVAGLYRPLPPGDLSTVPSGALLVSRKRDGEFWCLVVRDGETLLVNPSGRTLRGDWPFLVAAAGLPTGLVVAGELHSEPPDRRERVGDVATAVAAGPGAAPPLHFTAFDLVRDADGTTPDRYEARLARLESLLGGALPALRTVPTERMTDIDSVRAYYQSVVVDGGAEGLVIRAATGVVYKVKPVIDIDCVVVGFTEKTAEAGHVRSLLLGVRHPDGLVQVLGGCGNLGSQEDRRQLYAQLAPSACPSTIRQASDGGGLYTFVQPRVVVAVRVTDLQAETSDGAVTRSPVLSFDGVQWTGQGLAPCPRPIHPVLDRVRADKDASGDDVRFAQMDPWMAPGRTRSADDASRPTSRVIRRQVWTKATKGQVAVRKLLVWQTNKSHVDPTFPAYVVHWTDYSAGRSSPLDREVRPAPTEEDAMRLADAMVAENIKKGWDLVSGSDSNVR
;
A
#
# COMPACT_ATOMS: atom_id res chain seq x y z
N MET A 1 46.56 -36.04 -30.25
CA MET A 1 45.56 -35.14 -29.72
C MET A 1 45.27 -35.58 -28.28
N PRO A 2 45.53 -34.74 -27.25
CA PRO A 2 45.20 -35.07 -25.89
C PRO A 2 43.68 -34.89 -25.67
N PRO A 3 43.05 -35.63 -24.75
CA PRO A 3 41.62 -35.56 -24.50
C PRO A 3 41.24 -34.24 -23.82
N ARG A 4 40.18 -33.61 -24.32
CA ARG A 4 39.59 -32.38 -23.71
C ARG A 4 39.11 -32.70 -22.29
N ARG A 5 39.68 -32.00 -21.29
CA ARG A 5 39.17 -31.97 -19.92
C ARG A 5 37.79 -31.32 -19.96
N SER A 6 36.75 -32.03 -19.52
CA SER A 6 35.44 -31.49 -19.26
C SER A 6 35.57 -30.43 -18.12
N ALA A 7 35.00 -29.24 -18.36
CA ALA A 7 34.88 -28.21 -17.34
C ALA A 7 34.07 -28.76 -16.12
N PRO A 8 34.42 -28.37 -14.89
CA PRO A 8 33.69 -28.77 -13.73
C PRO A 8 32.23 -28.26 -13.85
N LYS A 9 31.26 -29.15 -13.68
CA LYS A 9 29.85 -28.78 -13.56
C LYS A 9 29.73 -27.82 -12.36
N SER A 10 29.17 -26.66 -12.63
CA SER A 10 28.78 -25.73 -11.55
C SER A 10 27.93 -26.49 -10.51
N PRO A 11 28.12 -26.27 -9.22
CA PRO A 11 27.28 -26.85 -8.21
C PRO A 11 25.81 -26.42 -8.48
N PRO A 12 24.83 -27.29 -8.21
CA PRO A 12 23.43 -26.91 -8.32
C PRO A 12 23.17 -25.66 -7.48
N PRO A 13 22.33 -24.72 -7.94
CA PRO A 13 21.97 -23.56 -7.15
C PRO A 13 21.42 -24.05 -5.80
N ALA A 14 21.87 -23.36 -4.72
CA ALA A 14 21.33 -23.64 -3.39
C ALA A 14 19.79 -23.54 -3.43
N PRO A 15 19.06 -24.44 -2.74
CA PRO A 15 17.63 -24.38 -2.71
C PRO A 15 17.19 -22.99 -2.25
N THR A 16 16.45 -22.28 -3.09
CA THR A 16 15.91 -20.98 -2.72
C THR A 16 15.00 -21.18 -1.51
N PRO A 17 15.13 -20.35 -0.43
CA PRO A 17 14.33 -20.48 0.79
C PRO A 17 12.81 -20.30 0.58
N PHE A 18 12.39 -20.14 -0.64
CA PHE A 18 11.01 -19.84 -1.06
C PHE A 18 10.37 -20.91 -1.93
N ALA A 19 10.99 -22.08 -2.08
CA ALA A 19 10.43 -23.15 -2.91
C ALA A 19 9.05 -23.58 -2.39
N GLY A 20 8.01 -23.39 -3.18
CA GLY A 20 6.64 -23.85 -2.92
C GLY A 20 5.67 -22.81 -2.34
N ALA A 21 6.01 -21.55 -2.32
CA ALA A 21 5.29 -20.50 -1.62
C ALA A 21 3.82 -20.31 -2.03
N ALA A 22 3.52 -20.28 -3.31
CA ALA A 22 2.16 -19.95 -3.78
C ALA A 22 1.19 -21.15 -3.76
N SER A 23 1.66 -22.37 -3.60
CA SER A 23 0.89 -23.56 -3.90
C SER A 23 -0.05 -24.07 -2.80
N VAL A 24 -0.05 -23.48 -1.59
CA VAL A 24 -0.75 -24.10 -0.44
C VAL A 24 -1.40 -23.09 0.51
N ILE A 25 -1.87 -21.96 0.04
CA ILE A 25 -2.78 -21.15 0.86
C ILE A 25 -4.19 -21.66 0.61
N GLU A 26 -4.81 -22.24 1.63
CA GLU A 26 -6.25 -22.53 1.58
C GLU A 26 -7.02 -21.24 1.30
N PRO A 27 -7.93 -21.22 0.32
CA PRO A 27 -8.71 -20.03 0.00
C PRO A 27 -9.37 -19.38 1.22
N GLY A 28 -9.90 -20.17 2.14
CA GLY A 28 -10.51 -19.69 3.38
C GLY A 28 -9.55 -18.98 4.33
N LEU A 29 -8.27 -19.35 4.37
CA LEU A 29 -7.27 -18.65 5.18
C LEU A 29 -6.94 -17.27 4.60
N LEU A 30 -6.76 -17.18 3.28
CA LEU A 30 -6.50 -15.90 2.63
C LEU A 30 -7.69 -14.96 2.81
N ASP A 31 -8.92 -15.46 2.66
CA ASP A 31 -10.14 -14.68 2.89
C ASP A 31 -10.19 -14.17 4.33
N GLN A 32 -9.80 -14.97 5.32
CA GLN A 32 -9.72 -14.56 6.72
C GLN A 32 -8.70 -13.41 6.91
N VAL A 33 -7.50 -13.51 6.31
CA VAL A 33 -6.47 -12.46 6.37
C VAL A 33 -6.95 -11.17 5.71
N VAL A 34 -7.58 -11.27 4.54
CA VAL A 34 -8.13 -10.12 3.82
C VAL A 34 -9.27 -9.46 4.60
N ALA A 35 -10.22 -10.26 5.13
CA ALA A 35 -11.33 -9.77 5.93
C ALA A 35 -10.85 -9.07 7.22
N TYR A 36 -9.86 -9.67 7.90
CA TYR A 36 -9.24 -9.04 9.07
C TYR A 36 -8.65 -7.67 8.71
N LYS A 37 -7.82 -7.59 7.64
CA LYS A 37 -7.20 -6.33 7.20
C LYS A 37 -8.24 -5.27 6.88
N ARG A 38 -9.32 -5.60 6.16
CA ARG A 38 -10.41 -4.67 5.82
C ARG A 38 -11.11 -4.15 7.09
N ARG A 39 -11.43 -5.04 8.03
CA ARG A 39 -12.07 -4.68 9.30
C ARG A 39 -11.20 -3.73 10.12
N VAL A 40 -9.94 -4.07 10.31
CA VAL A 40 -9.01 -3.28 11.13
C VAL A 40 -8.68 -1.94 10.45
N ALA A 41 -8.50 -1.92 9.12
CA ALA A 41 -8.26 -0.67 8.39
C ALA A 41 -9.41 0.34 8.55
N GLY A 42 -10.65 -0.15 8.62
CA GLY A 42 -11.83 0.70 8.86
C GLY A 42 -11.89 1.33 10.26
N LEU A 43 -11.17 0.77 11.23
CA LEU A 43 -11.11 1.30 12.61
C LEU A 43 -10.01 2.34 12.79
N TYR A 44 -9.03 2.39 11.89
CA TYR A 44 -7.90 3.29 12.02
C TYR A 44 -8.25 4.70 11.59
N ARG A 45 -7.99 5.66 12.49
CA ARG A 45 -8.12 7.10 12.23
C ARG A 45 -6.75 7.77 12.29
N PRO A 46 -6.29 8.37 11.20
CA PRO A 46 -5.10 9.22 11.25
C PRO A 46 -5.40 10.42 12.15
N LEU A 47 -4.45 10.74 13.03
CA LEU A 47 -4.58 11.82 13.98
C LEU A 47 -3.26 12.61 14.03
N PRO A 48 -3.27 13.91 13.72
CA PRO A 48 -2.13 14.79 13.93
C PRO A 48 -1.77 14.88 15.42
N PRO A 49 -0.50 15.02 15.80
CA PRO A 49 -0.11 15.13 17.21
C PRO A 49 -0.76 16.32 17.94
N GLY A 50 -1.05 17.42 17.21
CA GLY A 50 -1.76 18.59 17.74
C GLY A 50 -3.19 18.29 18.18
N ASP A 51 -3.81 17.25 17.61
CA ASP A 51 -5.21 16.91 17.85
C ASP A 51 -5.39 15.78 18.90
N LEU A 52 -4.35 15.42 19.64
CA LEU A 52 -4.39 14.38 20.67
C LEU A 52 -5.47 14.60 21.72
N SER A 53 -5.86 15.84 21.99
CA SER A 53 -6.96 16.20 22.89
C SER A 53 -8.33 15.70 22.43
N THR A 54 -8.47 15.29 21.15
CA THR A 54 -9.72 14.74 20.61
C THR A 54 -9.88 13.23 20.90
N VAL A 55 -8.83 12.58 21.39
CA VAL A 55 -8.90 11.17 21.82
C VAL A 55 -9.77 11.08 23.07
N PRO A 56 -10.79 10.20 23.10
CA PRO A 56 -11.65 10.05 24.26
C PRO A 56 -10.84 9.72 25.52
N SER A 57 -11.21 10.35 26.63
CA SER A 57 -10.65 10.02 27.95
C SER A 57 -10.98 8.58 28.36
N GLY A 58 -10.13 7.98 29.20
CA GLY A 58 -10.29 6.63 29.73
C GLY A 58 -9.07 5.76 29.47
N ALA A 59 -9.25 4.45 29.58
CA ALA A 59 -8.16 3.51 29.34
C ALA A 59 -7.69 3.52 27.89
N LEU A 60 -6.41 3.80 27.69
CA LEU A 60 -5.72 3.83 26.40
C LEU A 60 -4.62 2.78 26.39
N LEU A 61 -4.54 2.02 25.32
CA LEU A 61 -3.44 1.12 25.04
C LEU A 61 -2.58 1.76 23.93
N VAL A 62 -1.37 2.18 24.29
CA VAL A 62 -0.48 2.97 23.44
C VAL A 62 0.75 2.17 23.08
N SER A 63 1.03 2.03 21.82
CA SER A 63 2.20 1.31 21.31
C SER A 63 2.94 2.12 20.25
N ARG A 64 4.26 1.90 20.15
CA ARG A 64 5.06 2.41 19.03
C ARG A 64 4.52 1.83 17.71
N LYS A 65 4.36 2.66 16.69
CA LYS A 65 4.08 2.21 15.34
C LYS A 65 5.36 1.74 14.67
N ARG A 66 5.37 0.49 14.21
CA ARG A 66 6.44 -0.08 13.40
C ARG A 66 6.25 0.30 11.93
N ASP A 67 7.35 0.53 11.23
CA ASP A 67 7.39 0.83 9.80
C ASP A 67 7.86 -0.42 9.03
N GLY A 68 6.96 -1.35 8.87
CA GLY A 68 7.19 -2.62 8.24
C GLY A 68 6.09 -3.02 7.27
N GLU A 69 5.91 -4.30 7.07
CA GLU A 69 4.84 -4.87 6.25
C GLU A 69 3.90 -5.71 7.12
N PHE A 70 2.59 -5.50 6.92
CA PHE A 70 1.57 -6.28 7.61
C PHE A 70 1.53 -7.74 7.13
N TRP A 71 1.63 -8.68 8.07
CA TRP A 71 1.52 -10.12 7.84
C TRP A 71 0.69 -10.79 8.93
N CYS A 72 0.17 -11.99 8.63
CA CYS A 72 -0.38 -12.90 9.63
C CYS A 72 0.55 -14.10 9.79
N LEU A 73 0.94 -14.37 11.03
CA LEU A 73 1.59 -15.62 11.43
C LEU A 73 0.50 -16.69 11.57
N VAL A 74 0.71 -17.82 10.93
CA VAL A 74 -0.20 -18.96 10.94
C VAL A 74 0.53 -20.19 11.43
N VAL A 75 -0.01 -20.86 12.42
CA VAL A 75 0.51 -22.11 12.99
C VAL A 75 -0.40 -23.26 12.58
N ARG A 76 0.14 -24.23 11.87
CA ARG A 76 -0.54 -25.44 11.42
C ARG A 76 0.18 -26.69 11.94
N ASP A 77 -0.43 -27.86 11.74
CA ASP A 77 0.24 -29.13 12.03
C ASP A 77 1.51 -29.28 11.17
N GLY A 78 2.66 -29.30 11.83
CA GLY A 78 3.96 -29.45 11.20
C GLY A 78 4.48 -28.24 10.43
N GLU A 79 3.78 -27.08 10.43
CA GLU A 79 4.20 -25.92 9.67
C GLU A 79 3.86 -24.57 10.33
N THR A 80 4.81 -23.65 10.27
CA THR A 80 4.60 -22.21 10.57
C THR A 80 4.90 -21.38 9.33
N LEU A 81 4.06 -20.39 9.03
CA LEU A 81 4.25 -19.50 7.88
C LEU A 81 3.69 -18.11 8.14
N LEU A 82 4.18 -17.12 7.38
CA LEU A 82 3.52 -15.84 7.25
C LEU A 82 2.69 -15.79 5.97
N VAL A 83 1.54 -15.12 6.05
CA VAL A 83 0.65 -14.83 4.92
C VAL A 83 0.26 -13.36 4.95
N ASN A 84 0.37 -12.64 3.84
CA ASN A 84 -0.11 -11.28 3.73
C ASN A 84 -1.42 -11.18 2.91
N PRO A 85 -2.13 -10.04 2.93
CA PRO A 85 -3.40 -9.89 2.21
C PRO A 85 -3.30 -9.98 0.69
N SER A 86 -2.10 -9.83 0.11
CA SER A 86 -1.87 -10.03 -1.33
C SER A 86 -1.57 -11.48 -1.70
N GLY A 87 -1.66 -12.41 -0.75
CA GLY A 87 -1.41 -13.83 -0.96
C GLY A 87 0.07 -14.22 -1.03
N ARG A 88 0.99 -13.30 -0.67
CA ARG A 88 2.40 -13.65 -0.48
C ARG A 88 2.55 -14.53 0.75
N THR A 89 3.46 -15.50 0.69
CA THR A 89 3.79 -16.37 1.82
C THR A 89 5.29 -16.32 2.11
N LEU A 90 5.62 -16.44 3.39
CA LEU A 90 7.01 -16.61 3.83
C LEU A 90 7.09 -17.91 4.67
N ARG A 91 8.03 -18.77 4.29
CA ARG A 91 8.23 -20.11 4.87
C ARG A 91 9.72 -20.37 5.09
N GLY A 92 10.06 -21.44 5.78
CA GLY A 92 11.44 -21.88 6.00
C GLY A 92 12.00 -21.40 7.32
N ASP A 93 13.33 -21.40 7.44
CA ASP A 93 14.05 -21.27 8.71
C ASP A 93 14.22 -19.82 9.18
N TRP A 94 13.21 -18.99 9.00
CA TRP A 94 13.22 -17.64 9.55
C TRP A 94 13.17 -17.69 11.07
N PRO A 95 14.00 -16.93 11.80
CA PRO A 95 14.08 -16.99 13.26
C PRO A 95 12.73 -16.84 13.97
N PHE A 96 11.83 -15.98 13.44
CA PHE A 96 10.48 -15.80 14.00
C PHE A 96 9.54 -16.97 13.68
N LEU A 97 9.71 -17.70 12.55
CA LEU A 97 8.94 -18.91 12.23
C LEU A 97 9.42 -20.10 13.05
N VAL A 98 10.74 -20.24 13.20
CA VAL A 98 11.34 -21.26 14.08
C VAL A 98 10.86 -21.04 15.53
N ALA A 99 10.86 -19.81 16.00
CA ALA A 99 10.35 -19.46 17.33
C ALA A 99 8.85 -19.77 17.49
N ALA A 100 8.08 -19.64 16.42
CA ALA A 100 6.64 -19.94 16.43
C ALA A 100 6.30 -21.44 16.36
N ALA A 101 7.24 -22.32 16.07
CA ALA A 101 6.99 -23.75 15.90
C ALA A 101 6.45 -24.45 17.15
N GLY A 102 6.70 -23.87 18.33
CA GLY A 102 6.17 -24.37 19.62
C GLY A 102 4.81 -23.82 20.01
N LEU A 103 4.21 -22.93 19.20
CA LEU A 103 2.90 -22.36 19.49
C LEU A 103 1.76 -23.34 19.12
N PRO A 104 0.57 -23.20 19.75
CA PRO A 104 -0.56 -24.07 19.49
C PRO A 104 -1.00 -24.03 18.02
N THR A 105 -1.27 -25.21 17.44
CA THR A 105 -1.85 -25.35 16.09
C THR A 105 -3.23 -24.69 16.00
N GLY A 106 -3.52 -24.09 14.86
CA GLY A 106 -4.76 -23.36 14.59
C GLY A 106 -4.67 -21.86 14.86
N LEU A 107 -3.59 -21.41 15.48
CA LEU A 107 -3.36 -19.99 15.81
C LEU A 107 -3.15 -19.14 14.55
N VAL A 108 -3.79 -17.96 14.50
CA VAL A 108 -3.57 -16.92 13.51
C VAL A 108 -3.35 -15.58 14.22
N VAL A 109 -2.17 -15.00 14.04
CA VAL A 109 -1.73 -13.78 14.72
C VAL A 109 -1.41 -12.69 13.69
N ALA A 110 -1.99 -11.51 13.86
CA ALA A 110 -1.65 -10.33 13.07
C ALA A 110 -0.45 -9.60 13.66
N GLY A 111 0.49 -9.21 12.78
CA GLY A 111 1.70 -8.52 13.20
C GLY A 111 2.32 -7.70 12.09
N GLU A 112 3.39 -7.01 12.46
CA GLU A 112 4.23 -6.27 11.54
C GLU A 112 5.57 -7.01 11.38
N LEU A 113 5.90 -7.35 10.15
CA LEU A 113 7.23 -7.83 9.78
C LEU A 113 8.09 -6.60 9.49
N HIS A 114 9.20 -6.45 10.21
CA HIS A 114 10.05 -5.27 10.11
C HIS A 114 11.52 -5.62 10.38
N SER A 115 12.40 -4.71 10.02
CA SER A 115 13.83 -4.76 10.34
C SER A 115 14.17 -3.65 11.34
N GLU A 116 15.22 -3.81 12.12
CA GLU A 116 15.69 -2.79 13.09
C GLU A 116 17.13 -2.36 12.73
N PRO A 117 17.33 -1.50 11.70
CA PRO A 117 18.65 -0.99 11.37
C PRO A 117 19.19 -0.13 12.53
N PRO A 118 20.49 -0.26 12.88
CA PRO A 118 21.03 0.38 14.09
C PRO A 118 21.25 1.89 13.94
N ASP A 119 21.33 2.39 12.70
CA ASP A 119 21.82 3.73 12.35
C ASP A 119 20.73 4.66 11.79
N ARG A 120 19.53 4.15 11.56
CA ARG A 120 18.42 4.90 10.99
C ARG A 120 17.06 4.32 11.37
N ARG A 121 16.01 5.05 11.07
CA ARG A 121 14.63 4.54 11.18
C ARG A 121 14.43 3.34 10.24
N GLU A 122 13.68 2.35 10.74
CA GLU A 122 13.13 1.24 9.95
C GLU A 122 12.24 1.74 8.82
N ARG A 123 12.20 1.02 7.69
CA ARG A 123 11.37 1.34 6.51
C ARG A 123 10.77 0.06 5.94
N VAL A 124 9.60 0.15 5.32
CA VAL A 124 8.95 -0.98 4.66
C VAL A 124 9.85 -1.65 3.60
N GLY A 125 10.68 -0.90 2.87
CA GLY A 125 11.62 -1.43 1.88
C GLY A 125 12.72 -2.33 2.47
N ASP A 126 13.02 -2.20 3.77
CA ASP A 126 13.99 -3.06 4.45
C ASP A 126 13.51 -4.51 4.50
N VAL A 127 12.18 -4.70 4.65
CA VAL A 127 11.56 -6.03 4.64
C VAL A 127 11.81 -6.73 3.30
N ALA A 128 11.53 -6.07 2.18
CA ALA A 128 11.75 -6.65 0.86
C ALA A 128 13.23 -6.98 0.61
N THR A 129 14.13 -6.10 1.09
CA THR A 129 15.58 -6.32 0.98
C THR A 129 16.03 -7.53 1.78
N ALA A 130 15.58 -7.64 3.03
CA ALA A 130 15.95 -8.75 3.91
C ALA A 130 15.32 -10.07 3.44
N VAL A 131 14.08 -10.05 2.95
CA VAL A 131 13.44 -11.23 2.36
C VAL A 131 14.22 -11.74 1.15
N ALA A 132 14.68 -10.86 0.28
CA ALA A 132 15.50 -11.23 -0.88
C ALA A 132 16.88 -11.80 -0.49
N ALA A 133 17.46 -11.33 0.63
CA ALA A 133 18.73 -11.83 1.16
C ALA A 133 18.59 -13.15 1.93
N GLY A 134 17.40 -13.52 2.37
CA GLY A 134 17.11 -14.77 3.09
C GLY A 134 17.22 -14.67 4.62
N PRO A 135 17.03 -15.81 5.35
CA PRO A 135 16.96 -15.84 6.82
C PRO A 135 18.17 -15.32 7.55
N GLY A 136 19.34 -15.30 6.89
CA GLY A 136 20.60 -14.75 7.44
C GLY A 136 20.82 -13.27 7.14
N ALA A 137 19.83 -12.53 6.66
CA ALA A 137 19.94 -11.10 6.35
C ALA A 137 20.40 -10.27 7.55
N ALA A 138 21.19 -9.22 7.28
CA ALA A 138 21.60 -8.24 8.26
C ALA A 138 21.18 -6.84 7.78
N PRO A 139 20.45 -6.06 8.59
CA PRO A 139 19.88 -6.45 9.88
C PRO A 139 18.77 -7.50 9.76
N PRO A 140 18.53 -8.32 10.79
CA PRO A 140 17.56 -9.40 10.76
C PRO A 140 16.12 -8.87 10.72
N LEU A 141 15.20 -9.71 10.22
CA LEU A 141 13.77 -9.47 10.32
C LEU A 141 13.22 -9.94 11.67
N HIS A 142 12.28 -9.16 12.17
CA HIS A 142 11.49 -9.43 13.36
C HIS A 142 10.00 -9.43 13.02
N PHE A 143 9.24 -10.30 13.70
CA PHE A 143 7.80 -10.26 13.65
C PHE A 143 7.24 -9.75 14.99
N THR A 144 6.63 -8.58 14.98
CA THR A 144 5.98 -7.98 16.15
C THR A 144 4.47 -8.17 16.06
N ALA A 145 3.96 -9.10 16.85
CA ALA A 145 2.53 -9.41 16.95
C ALA A 145 1.77 -8.28 17.66
N PHE A 146 0.66 -7.84 17.10
CA PHE A 146 -0.14 -6.77 17.68
C PHE A 146 -1.64 -7.11 17.82
N ASP A 147 -2.13 -8.21 17.25
CA ASP A 147 -3.50 -8.64 17.45
C ASP A 147 -3.67 -10.15 17.23
N LEU A 148 -4.66 -10.75 17.89
CA LEU A 148 -5.05 -12.14 17.72
C LEU A 148 -6.22 -12.20 16.74
N VAL A 149 -6.02 -12.86 15.60
CA VAL A 149 -7.05 -13.05 14.56
C VAL A 149 -7.92 -14.25 14.88
N ARG A 150 -7.28 -15.34 15.34
CA ARG A 150 -7.94 -16.58 15.76
C ARG A 150 -7.04 -17.30 16.77
N ASP A 151 -7.58 -17.72 17.90
CA ASP A 151 -6.90 -18.61 18.85
C ASP A 151 -6.90 -20.07 18.36
N ALA A 152 -6.12 -20.90 19.00
CA ALA A 152 -6.00 -22.33 18.66
C ALA A 152 -7.30 -23.13 18.81
N ASP A 153 -8.18 -22.72 19.73
CA ASP A 153 -9.51 -23.30 19.91
C ASP A 153 -10.57 -22.81 18.90
N GLY A 154 -10.16 -21.98 17.95
CA GLY A 154 -11.02 -21.40 16.93
C GLY A 154 -11.76 -20.12 17.37
N THR A 155 -11.63 -19.71 18.63
CA THR A 155 -12.29 -18.49 19.16
C THR A 155 -11.41 -17.24 18.97
N THR A 156 -11.98 -16.08 19.25
CA THR A 156 -11.24 -14.81 19.32
C THR A 156 -11.94 -13.92 20.34
N PRO A 157 -11.25 -13.46 21.39
CA PRO A 157 -11.84 -12.53 22.34
C PRO A 157 -12.30 -11.23 21.67
N ASP A 158 -13.46 -10.72 22.02
CA ASP A 158 -14.05 -9.52 21.42
C ASP A 158 -13.23 -8.27 21.74
N ARG A 159 -12.80 -8.12 23.00
CA ARG A 159 -12.04 -6.95 23.44
C ARG A 159 -10.57 -7.07 23.09
N TYR A 160 -10.00 -6.01 22.52
CA TYR A 160 -8.58 -5.97 22.17
C TYR A 160 -7.67 -6.24 23.37
N GLU A 161 -7.98 -5.72 24.54
CA GLU A 161 -7.20 -5.94 25.76
C GLU A 161 -7.05 -7.43 26.11
N ALA A 162 -8.14 -8.20 25.96
CA ALA A 162 -8.10 -9.65 26.19
C ALA A 162 -7.27 -10.38 25.12
N ARG A 163 -7.36 -9.93 23.85
CA ARG A 163 -6.52 -10.47 22.78
C ARG A 163 -5.05 -10.18 23.00
N LEU A 164 -4.71 -8.95 23.43
CA LEU A 164 -3.34 -8.57 23.77
C LEU A 164 -2.78 -9.41 24.93
N ALA A 165 -3.55 -9.56 26.03
CA ALA A 165 -3.17 -10.38 27.16
C ALA A 165 -2.94 -11.85 26.75
N ARG A 166 -3.77 -12.37 25.84
CA ARG A 166 -3.59 -13.72 25.29
C ARG A 166 -2.31 -13.83 24.47
N LEU A 167 -1.98 -12.84 23.64
CA LEU A 167 -0.72 -12.77 22.90
C LEU A 167 0.48 -12.68 23.84
N GLU A 168 0.40 -11.85 24.87
CA GLU A 168 1.44 -11.75 25.91
C GLU A 168 1.67 -13.10 26.61
N SER A 169 0.61 -13.85 26.90
CA SER A 169 0.70 -15.21 27.45
C SER A 169 1.32 -16.21 26.48
N LEU A 170 1.00 -16.13 25.18
CA LEU A 170 1.51 -17.06 24.17
C LEU A 170 2.98 -16.77 23.79
N LEU A 171 3.37 -15.49 23.75
CA LEU A 171 4.66 -15.02 23.28
C LEU A 171 5.57 -14.50 24.41
N GLY A 172 5.18 -14.65 25.67
CA GLY A 172 5.80 -14.04 26.86
C GLY A 172 7.19 -14.58 27.25
N GLY A 173 7.82 -15.39 26.42
CA GLY A 173 9.25 -15.67 26.49
C GLY A 173 10.00 -14.70 25.58
N ALA A 174 11.08 -14.08 26.06
CA ALA A 174 11.89 -13.14 25.27
C ALA A 174 12.52 -13.82 24.04
N LEU A 175 11.76 -13.93 22.96
CA LEU A 175 12.23 -14.37 21.66
C LEU A 175 12.53 -13.10 20.84
N PRO A 176 13.77 -12.72 20.60
CA PRO A 176 14.10 -11.46 19.93
C PRO A 176 13.42 -11.28 18.59
N ALA A 177 13.26 -12.38 17.84
CA ALA A 177 12.71 -12.37 16.48
C ALA A 177 11.16 -12.42 16.44
N LEU A 178 10.50 -12.91 17.51
CA LEU A 178 9.05 -13.03 17.62
C LEU A 178 8.59 -12.48 18.98
N ARG A 179 7.84 -11.40 18.98
CA ARG A 179 7.41 -10.73 20.22
C ARG A 179 6.06 -10.08 20.07
N THR A 180 5.40 -9.84 21.19
CA THR A 180 4.21 -8.97 21.24
C THR A 180 4.64 -7.51 21.16
N VAL A 181 3.83 -6.66 20.55
CA VAL A 181 4.07 -5.21 20.51
C VAL A 181 4.10 -4.65 21.94
N PRO A 182 5.19 -4.03 22.37
CA PRO A 182 5.22 -3.34 23.66
C PRO A 182 4.12 -2.28 23.72
N THR A 183 3.30 -2.38 24.75
CA THR A 183 2.10 -1.55 24.87
C THR A 183 2.00 -0.95 26.27
N GLU A 184 1.98 0.37 26.33
CA GLU A 184 1.80 1.14 27.56
C GLU A 184 0.31 1.32 27.86
N ARG A 185 -0.07 1.23 29.12
CA ARG A 185 -1.42 1.50 29.60
C ARG A 185 -1.48 2.90 30.18
N MET A 186 -2.25 3.78 29.55
CA MET A 186 -2.36 5.19 29.91
C MET A 186 -3.83 5.56 30.14
N THR A 187 -4.07 6.59 30.93
CA THR A 187 -5.43 7.08 31.23
C THR A 187 -5.64 8.55 30.88
N ASP A 188 -4.55 9.25 30.60
CA ASP A 188 -4.56 10.69 30.32
C ASP A 188 -3.73 11.02 29.05
N ILE A 189 -4.08 12.12 28.43
CA ILE A 189 -3.47 12.56 27.17
C ILE A 189 -2.09 13.18 27.36
N ASP A 190 -1.78 13.72 28.53
CA ASP A 190 -0.49 14.33 28.76
C ASP A 190 0.60 13.25 28.85
N SER A 191 0.30 12.11 29.46
CA SER A 191 1.17 10.90 29.39
C SER A 191 1.37 10.44 27.94
N VAL A 192 0.33 10.45 27.11
CA VAL A 192 0.45 10.12 25.67
C VAL A 192 1.34 11.11 24.94
N ARG A 193 1.22 12.42 25.24
CA ARG A 193 2.08 13.46 24.65
C ARG A 193 3.54 13.29 25.04
N ALA A 194 3.80 13.02 26.33
CA ALA A 194 5.15 12.77 26.81
C ALA A 194 5.77 11.53 26.14
N TYR A 195 5.00 10.46 26.00
CA TYR A 195 5.43 9.24 25.30
C TYR A 195 5.67 9.50 23.80
N TYR A 196 4.79 10.29 23.14
CA TYR A 196 4.98 10.70 21.76
C TYR A 196 6.29 11.50 21.60
N GLN A 197 6.55 12.46 22.49
CA GLN A 197 7.78 13.22 22.46
C GLN A 197 9.00 12.32 22.54
N SER A 198 9.05 11.42 23.54
CA SER A 198 10.17 10.51 23.76
C SER A 198 10.39 9.50 22.63
N VAL A 199 9.30 8.86 22.16
CA VAL A 199 9.42 7.72 21.23
C VAL A 199 9.49 8.19 19.77
N VAL A 200 8.72 9.24 19.41
CA VAL A 200 8.60 9.68 18.02
C VAL A 200 9.54 10.84 17.71
N VAL A 201 9.50 11.90 18.52
CA VAL A 201 10.29 13.11 18.25
C VAL A 201 11.76 12.86 18.55
N ASP A 202 12.06 12.38 19.76
CA ASP A 202 13.45 12.17 20.22
C ASP A 202 13.99 10.82 19.73
N GLY A 203 13.15 9.79 19.71
CA GLY A 203 13.54 8.41 19.34
C GLY A 203 13.36 8.07 17.86
N GLY A 204 12.84 8.98 17.03
CA GLY A 204 12.72 8.83 15.57
C GLY A 204 11.76 7.73 15.11
N ALA A 205 10.81 7.27 15.96
CA ALA A 205 9.81 6.29 15.53
C ALA A 205 8.83 6.88 14.48
N GLU A 206 8.19 6.01 13.70
CA GLU A 206 7.21 6.42 12.68
C GLU A 206 5.99 7.14 13.28
N GLY A 207 5.61 6.76 14.50
CA GLY A 207 4.44 7.29 15.18
C GLY A 207 3.99 6.39 16.34
N LEU A 208 2.78 6.65 16.81
CA LEU A 208 2.10 5.81 17.82
C LEU A 208 0.82 5.19 17.26
N VAL A 209 0.41 4.08 17.84
CA VAL A 209 -0.93 3.51 17.70
C VAL A 209 -1.60 3.57 19.06
N ILE A 210 -2.71 4.31 19.14
CA ILE A 210 -3.53 4.46 20.36
C ILE A 210 -4.82 3.70 20.15
N ARG A 211 -5.11 2.76 21.03
CA ARG A 211 -6.37 2.01 21.06
C ARG A 211 -7.19 2.45 22.25
N ALA A 212 -8.30 3.14 21.97
CA ALA A 212 -9.21 3.62 22.98
C ALA A 212 -10.21 2.52 23.40
N ALA A 213 -10.72 2.58 24.63
CA ALA A 213 -11.75 1.67 25.14
C ALA A 213 -13.02 1.65 24.29
N THR A 214 -13.28 2.70 23.50
CA THR A 214 -14.39 2.81 22.55
C THR A 214 -14.23 1.91 21.31
N GLY A 215 -13.10 1.22 21.16
CA GLY A 215 -12.76 0.40 19.99
C GLY A 215 -12.16 1.17 18.82
N VAL A 216 -12.12 2.51 18.89
CA VAL A 216 -11.46 3.34 17.86
C VAL A 216 -9.95 3.23 18.03
N VAL A 217 -9.25 3.13 16.91
CA VAL A 217 -7.78 3.08 16.86
C VAL A 217 -7.25 4.31 16.14
N TYR A 218 -6.38 5.07 16.81
CA TYR A 218 -5.74 6.24 16.24
C TYR A 218 -4.30 5.92 15.81
N LYS A 219 -3.91 6.39 14.64
CA LYS A 219 -2.52 6.41 14.17
C LYS A 219 -2.02 7.84 14.27
N VAL A 220 -1.17 8.08 15.25
CA VAL A 220 -0.56 9.40 15.48
C VAL A 220 0.80 9.41 14.81
N LYS A 221 0.94 10.24 13.77
CA LYS A 221 2.19 10.41 13.02
C LYS A 221 2.56 11.88 12.95
N PRO A 222 3.85 12.22 12.81
CA PRO A 222 4.26 13.58 12.44
C PRO A 222 3.50 14.06 11.20
N VAL A 223 3.23 15.32 11.14
CA VAL A 223 2.65 15.99 9.97
C VAL A 223 3.78 16.58 9.15
N ILE A 224 3.77 16.35 7.86
CA ILE A 224 4.70 16.91 6.90
C ILE A 224 3.92 17.90 6.05
N ASP A 225 4.33 19.17 6.07
CA ASP A 225 3.77 20.21 5.22
C ASP A 225 4.59 20.34 3.94
N ILE A 226 3.89 20.39 2.80
CA ILE A 226 4.49 20.51 1.48
C ILE A 226 3.77 21.60 0.71
N ASP A 227 4.54 22.55 0.19
CA ASP A 227 4.00 23.52 -0.76
C ASP A 227 4.08 22.95 -2.19
N CYS A 228 2.94 22.90 -2.85
CA CYS A 228 2.78 22.28 -4.16
C CYS A 228 2.17 23.25 -5.17
N VAL A 229 2.58 23.17 -6.43
CA VAL A 229 1.84 23.78 -7.52
C VAL A 229 0.70 22.86 -7.96
N VAL A 230 -0.47 23.43 -8.24
CA VAL A 230 -1.58 22.69 -8.84
C VAL A 230 -1.34 22.53 -10.33
N VAL A 231 -1.25 21.27 -10.79
CA VAL A 231 -1.02 20.88 -12.18
C VAL A 231 -2.33 20.54 -12.90
N GLY A 232 -3.34 20.10 -12.14
CA GLY A 232 -4.63 19.75 -12.71
C GLY A 232 -5.67 19.44 -11.63
N PHE A 233 -6.91 19.25 -12.05
CA PHE A 233 -8.01 18.86 -11.17
C PHE A 233 -8.95 17.87 -11.85
N THR A 234 -9.70 17.13 -11.04
CA THR A 234 -10.89 16.39 -11.49
C THR A 234 -12.14 17.02 -10.92
N GLU A 235 -13.22 16.97 -11.66
CA GLU A 235 -14.52 17.46 -11.24
C GLU A 235 -15.36 16.35 -10.60
N LYS A 236 -16.28 16.70 -9.71
CA LYS A 236 -17.24 15.76 -9.15
C LYS A 236 -18.29 15.37 -10.20
N THR A 237 -18.51 14.08 -10.38
CA THR A 237 -19.49 13.57 -11.36
C THR A 237 -20.93 13.96 -11.04
N ALA A 238 -21.29 14.07 -9.77
CA ALA A 238 -22.64 14.36 -9.32
C ALA A 238 -22.93 15.86 -9.10
N GLU A 239 -21.88 16.69 -9.02
CA GLU A 239 -21.97 18.11 -8.67
C GLU A 239 -21.02 18.90 -9.57
N ALA A 240 -21.53 19.37 -10.71
CA ALA A 240 -20.76 20.23 -11.63
C ALA A 240 -20.25 21.49 -10.91
N GLY A 241 -19.08 21.97 -11.31
CA GLY A 241 -18.47 23.16 -10.69
C GLY A 241 -17.78 22.91 -9.34
N HIS A 242 -17.56 21.65 -8.96
CA HIS A 242 -16.85 21.31 -7.71
C HIS A 242 -15.64 20.41 -7.98
N VAL A 243 -14.47 20.81 -7.46
CA VAL A 243 -13.26 19.99 -7.56
C VAL A 243 -13.42 18.71 -6.75
N ARG A 244 -13.15 17.56 -7.37
CA ARG A 244 -13.10 16.26 -6.68
C ARG A 244 -11.71 16.00 -6.11
N SER A 245 -10.66 16.24 -6.91
CA SER A 245 -9.27 15.99 -6.54
C SER A 245 -8.34 16.95 -7.28
N LEU A 246 -7.29 17.40 -6.63
CA LEU A 246 -6.18 18.15 -7.25
C LEU A 246 -5.07 17.20 -7.67
N LEU A 247 -4.40 17.50 -8.78
CA LEU A 247 -3.11 16.93 -9.16
C LEU A 247 -2.02 17.90 -8.73
N LEU A 248 -1.13 17.44 -7.89
CA LEU A 248 -0.08 18.25 -7.25
C LEU A 248 1.27 18.03 -7.92
N GLY A 249 2.09 19.06 -7.97
CA GLY A 249 3.45 18.99 -8.47
C GLY A 249 4.42 19.80 -7.62
N VAL A 250 5.70 19.46 -7.74
CA VAL A 250 6.84 20.15 -7.16
C VAL A 250 7.86 20.46 -8.25
N ARG A 251 8.59 21.57 -8.13
CA ARG A 251 9.43 22.12 -9.19
C ARG A 251 10.90 21.80 -9.00
N HIS A 252 11.54 21.35 -10.06
CA HIS A 252 12.99 21.19 -10.15
C HIS A 252 13.68 22.53 -10.48
N PRO A 253 14.98 22.66 -10.15
CA PRO A 253 15.73 23.89 -10.45
C PRO A 253 15.80 24.24 -11.96
N ASP A 254 15.69 23.24 -12.84
CA ASP A 254 15.63 23.39 -14.30
C ASP A 254 14.26 23.83 -14.83
N GLY A 255 13.29 24.06 -13.93
CA GLY A 255 11.93 24.50 -14.25
C GLY A 255 10.95 23.37 -14.58
N LEU A 256 11.39 22.11 -14.66
CA LEU A 256 10.50 20.96 -14.81
C LEU A 256 9.64 20.77 -13.56
N VAL A 257 8.44 20.26 -13.73
CA VAL A 257 7.51 19.96 -12.63
C VAL A 257 7.34 18.46 -12.51
N GLN A 258 7.64 17.92 -11.34
CA GLN A 258 7.40 16.52 -11.05
C GLN A 258 6.05 16.35 -10.34
N VAL A 259 5.22 15.47 -10.89
CA VAL A 259 3.92 15.16 -10.33
C VAL A 259 4.10 14.44 -8.98
N LEU A 260 3.60 15.03 -7.92
CA LEU A 260 3.67 14.44 -6.57
C LEU A 260 2.55 13.43 -6.34
N GLY A 261 1.35 13.69 -6.87
CA GLY A 261 0.19 12.81 -6.76
C GLY A 261 -1.12 13.58 -6.63
N GLY A 262 -2.19 12.84 -6.31
CA GLY A 262 -3.53 13.39 -6.15
C GLY A 262 -3.86 13.74 -4.71
N CYS A 263 -4.59 14.86 -4.48
CA CYS A 263 -5.18 15.22 -3.20
C CYS A 263 -6.70 15.33 -3.35
N GLY A 264 -7.46 14.45 -2.67
CA GLY A 264 -8.93 14.43 -2.72
C GLY A 264 -9.62 14.97 -1.47
N ASN A 265 -8.86 15.19 -0.38
CA ASN A 265 -9.37 15.82 0.84
C ASN A 265 -9.14 17.34 0.76
N LEU A 266 -10.15 18.07 0.30
CA LEU A 266 -10.07 19.47 -0.09
C LEU A 266 -10.97 20.38 0.78
N GLY A 267 -11.38 19.90 1.96
CA GLY A 267 -12.27 20.68 2.83
C GLY A 267 -13.76 20.61 2.44
N SER A 268 -14.47 21.69 2.68
CA SER A 268 -15.92 21.81 2.49
C SER A 268 -16.34 21.84 1.02
N GLN A 269 -17.66 21.79 0.75
CA GLN A 269 -18.20 21.97 -0.60
C GLN A 269 -17.91 23.38 -1.15
N GLU A 270 -17.93 24.39 -0.27
CA GLU A 270 -17.62 25.75 -0.64
C GLU A 270 -16.15 25.89 -1.07
N ASP A 271 -15.20 25.28 -0.33
CA ASP A 271 -13.78 25.28 -0.71
C ASP A 271 -13.58 24.63 -2.10
N ARG A 272 -14.30 23.55 -2.37
CA ARG A 272 -14.24 22.86 -3.65
C ARG A 272 -14.80 23.69 -4.81
N ARG A 273 -15.84 24.48 -4.57
CA ARG A 273 -16.43 25.39 -5.55
C ARG A 273 -15.48 26.57 -5.83
N GLN A 274 -14.87 27.12 -4.79
CA GLN A 274 -13.90 28.21 -4.92
C GLN A 274 -12.66 27.76 -5.70
N LEU A 275 -12.13 26.56 -5.39
CA LEU A 275 -11.04 25.96 -6.16
C LEU A 275 -11.42 25.77 -7.63
N TYR A 276 -12.64 25.34 -7.92
CA TYR A 276 -13.10 25.20 -9.31
C TYR A 276 -13.12 26.53 -10.02
N ALA A 277 -13.70 27.56 -9.41
CA ALA A 277 -13.78 28.90 -9.99
C ALA A 277 -12.38 29.50 -10.26
N GLN A 278 -11.39 29.16 -9.43
CA GLN A 278 -10.00 29.60 -9.59
C GLN A 278 -9.25 28.81 -10.68
N LEU A 279 -9.48 27.50 -10.78
CA LEU A 279 -8.69 26.60 -11.63
C LEU A 279 -9.27 26.45 -13.06
N ALA A 280 -10.59 26.38 -13.19
CA ALA A 280 -11.23 26.10 -14.48
C ALA A 280 -10.88 27.09 -15.59
N PRO A 281 -10.77 28.43 -15.34
CA PRO A 281 -10.36 29.39 -16.35
C PRO A 281 -8.92 29.21 -16.85
N SER A 282 -8.07 28.52 -16.09
CA SER A 282 -6.67 28.25 -16.45
C SER A 282 -6.44 26.88 -17.07
N ALA A 283 -7.52 26.17 -17.46
CA ALA A 283 -7.43 24.89 -18.15
C ALA A 283 -6.59 24.98 -19.42
N CYS A 284 -5.70 24.03 -19.63
CA CYS A 284 -4.78 24.00 -20.77
C CYS A 284 -4.54 22.60 -21.29
N PRO A 285 -4.07 22.46 -22.55
CA PRO A 285 -3.76 21.15 -23.15
C PRO A 285 -2.62 20.40 -22.42
N SER A 286 -2.60 19.07 -22.59
CA SER A 286 -1.50 18.22 -22.14
C SER A 286 -1.27 17.08 -23.13
N THR A 287 0.00 16.72 -23.34
CA THR A 287 0.39 15.55 -24.15
C THR A 287 0.21 14.23 -23.39
N ILE A 288 0.00 14.29 -22.07
CA ILE A 288 -0.24 13.11 -21.24
C ILE A 288 -1.68 13.10 -20.71
N ARG A 289 -2.16 11.92 -20.37
CA ARG A 289 -3.42 11.73 -19.64
C ARG A 289 -3.11 11.06 -18.32
N GLN A 290 -3.66 11.60 -17.25
CA GLN A 290 -3.52 11.01 -15.91
C GLN A 290 -4.90 10.85 -15.29
N ALA A 291 -5.12 9.67 -14.69
CA ALA A 291 -6.33 9.39 -13.92
C ALA A 291 -6.07 9.58 -12.42
N SER A 292 -7.08 10.03 -11.71
CA SER A 292 -7.13 9.97 -10.25
C SER A 292 -7.38 8.54 -9.77
N ASP A 293 -7.19 8.27 -8.47
CA ASP A 293 -7.49 6.96 -7.87
C ASP A 293 -8.96 6.55 -8.06
N GLY A 294 -9.87 7.51 -8.18
CA GLY A 294 -11.28 7.28 -8.50
C GLY A 294 -11.58 7.09 -10.00
N GLY A 295 -10.57 7.05 -10.87
CA GLY A 295 -10.68 6.81 -12.32
C GLY A 295 -11.06 8.03 -13.16
N GLY A 296 -11.35 9.19 -12.56
CA GLY A 296 -11.58 10.44 -13.27
C GLY A 296 -10.29 10.97 -13.89
N LEU A 297 -10.33 11.43 -15.14
CA LEU A 297 -9.18 12.06 -15.79
C LEU A 297 -8.98 13.48 -15.28
N TYR A 298 -7.74 13.86 -15.05
CA TYR A 298 -7.40 15.23 -14.70
C TYR A 298 -7.51 16.15 -15.91
N THR A 299 -8.18 17.30 -15.70
CA THR A 299 -8.06 18.49 -16.55
C THR A 299 -6.81 19.22 -16.10
N PHE A 300 -5.84 19.38 -16.99
CA PHE A 300 -4.60 20.10 -16.70
C PHE A 300 -4.85 21.61 -16.67
N VAL A 301 -4.11 22.33 -15.81
CA VAL A 301 -4.21 23.79 -15.66
C VAL A 301 -2.83 24.43 -15.73
N GLN A 302 -2.79 25.71 -16.07
CA GLN A 302 -1.54 26.48 -16.00
C GLN A 302 -1.01 26.49 -14.55
N PRO A 303 0.31 26.35 -14.33
CA PRO A 303 0.91 26.26 -12.99
C PRO A 303 0.96 27.63 -12.30
N ARG A 304 -0.18 28.13 -11.83
CA ARG A 304 -0.32 29.44 -11.20
C ARG A 304 -0.74 29.38 -9.74
N VAL A 305 -1.40 28.28 -9.33
CA VAL A 305 -1.96 28.16 -7.99
C VAL A 305 -1.04 27.32 -7.13
N VAL A 306 -0.60 27.87 -6.01
CA VAL A 306 0.17 27.17 -4.99
C VAL A 306 -0.74 26.80 -3.82
N VAL A 307 -0.58 25.60 -3.31
CA VAL A 307 -1.32 25.07 -2.16
C VAL A 307 -0.36 24.45 -1.14
N ALA A 308 -0.65 24.66 0.13
CA ALA A 308 -0.05 23.91 1.22
C ALA A 308 -0.85 22.61 1.44
N VAL A 309 -0.14 21.50 1.47
CA VAL A 309 -0.74 20.16 1.68
C VAL A 309 -0.07 19.49 2.85
N ARG A 310 -0.86 18.98 3.77
CA ARG A 310 -0.41 18.14 4.88
C ARG A 310 -0.48 16.68 4.49
N VAL A 311 0.60 15.94 4.76
CA VAL A 311 0.66 14.50 4.54
C VAL A 311 1.12 13.79 5.81
N THR A 312 0.69 12.54 5.99
CA THR A 312 1.08 11.74 7.15
C THR A 312 2.38 10.97 6.91
N ASP A 313 2.82 10.86 5.67
CA ASP A 313 4.07 10.22 5.27
C ASP A 313 4.40 10.49 3.80
N LEU A 314 5.66 10.24 3.43
CA LEU A 314 6.18 10.28 2.07
C LEU A 314 6.84 8.94 1.76
N GLN A 315 6.16 8.12 0.98
CA GLN A 315 6.60 6.75 0.66
C GLN A 315 7.49 6.77 -0.59
N ALA A 316 8.78 6.53 -0.40
CA ALA A 316 9.76 6.49 -1.48
C ALA A 316 9.87 5.12 -2.17
N GLU A 317 9.39 4.06 -1.51
CA GLU A 317 9.46 2.69 -2.00
C GLU A 317 8.11 1.99 -1.83
N THR A 318 7.80 1.08 -2.73
CA THR A 318 6.65 0.17 -2.60
C THR A 318 6.99 -0.99 -1.66
N SER A 319 6.00 -1.76 -1.23
CA SER A 319 6.19 -2.91 -0.33
C SER A 319 7.10 -4.01 -0.91
N ASP A 320 7.34 -4.02 -2.22
CA ASP A 320 8.28 -4.90 -2.90
C ASP A 320 9.68 -4.26 -3.09
N GLY A 321 9.95 -3.14 -2.43
CA GLY A 321 11.23 -2.44 -2.45
C GLY A 321 11.52 -1.68 -3.74
N ALA A 322 10.56 -1.55 -4.66
CA ALA A 322 10.74 -0.75 -5.86
C ALA A 322 10.60 0.74 -5.54
N VAL A 323 11.52 1.56 -6.08
CA VAL A 323 11.47 3.02 -5.92
C VAL A 323 10.23 3.58 -6.60
N THR A 324 9.45 4.37 -5.87
CA THR A 324 8.30 5.07 -6.43
C THR A 324 8.74 6.09 -7.45
N ARG A 325 8.01 6.18 -8.56
CA ARG A 325 8.30 7.10 -9.68
C ARG A 325 7.04 7.80 -10.11
N SER A 326 7.20 9.05 -10.56
CA SER A 326 6.09 9.85 -11.06
C SER A 326 6.47 10.62 -12.32
N PRO A 327 5.47 11.09 -13.10
CA PRO A 327 5.72 11.86 -14.31
C PRO A 327 6.47 13.16 -14.02
N VAL A 328 7.42 13.48 -14.89
CA VAL A 328 8.08 14.78 -14.98
C VAL A 328 7.50 15.51 -16.19
N LEU A 329 7.14 16.76 -16.02
CA LEU A 329 6.45 17.58 -17.01
C LEU A 329 7.20 18.88 -17.26
N SER A 330 7.18 19.35 -18.50
CA SER A 330 7.51 20.74 -18.85
C SER A 330 6.25 21.51 -19.21
N PHE A 331 6.23 22.80 -18.94
CA PHE A 331 5.18 23.72 -19.35
C PHE A 331 5.79 24.85 -20.20
N ASP A 332 5.33 24.98 -21.45
CA ASP A 332 5.83 25.95 -22.43
C ASP A 332 5.11 27.31 -22.43
N GLY A 333 4.21 27.51 -21.45
CA GLY A 333 3.31 28.69 -21.38
C GLY A 333 1.92 28.42 -21.94
N VAL A 334 1.74 27.34 -22.73
CA VAL A 334 0.49 26.97 -23.38
C VAL A 334 0.03 25.57 -22.99
N GLN A 335 0.93 24.60 -22.99
CA GLN A 335 0.59 23.18 -22.76
C GLN A 335 1.62 22.47 -21.90
N TRP A 336 1.17 21.38 -21.28
CA TRP A 336 2.03 20.44 -20.55
C TRP A 336 2.55 19.34 -21.49
N THR A 337 3.85 19.05 -21.38
CA THR A 337 4.50 17.97 -22.12
C THR A 337 5.18 17.01 -21.16
N GLY A 338 4.90 15.70 -21.31
CA GLY A 338 5.55 14.64 -20.53
C GLY A 338 7.01 14.43 -20.92
N GLN A 339 7.92 14.44 -19.93
CA GLN A 339 9.36 14.25 -20.11
C GLN A 339 9.85 12.85 -19.68
N GLY A 340 8.97 12.05 -19.05
CA GLY A 340 9.28 10.70 -18.58
C GLY A 340 8.89 10.50 -17.13
N LEU A 341 9.49 9.48 -16.49
CA LEU A 341 9.27 9.13 -15.09
C LEU A 341 10.58 9.25 -14.30
N ALA A 342 10.54 9.92 -13.16
CA ALA A 342 11.68 10.01 -12.24
C ALA A 342 11.32 9.55 -10.82
N PRO A 343 12.30 9.15 -9.99
CA PRO A 343 12.08 8.85 -8.59
C PRO A 343 11.38 10.01 -7.88
N CYS A 344 10.32 9.71 -7.12
CA CYS A 344 9.60 10.68 -6.32
C CYS A 344 8.85 9.98 -5.19
N PRO A 345 8.97 10.42 -3.93
CA PRO A 345 8.17 9.88 -2.85
C PRO A 345 6.68 10.18 -3.09
N ARG A 346 5.83 9.21 -2.79
CA ARG A 346 4.38 9.33 -2.92
C ARG A 346 3.78 9.85 -1.61
N PRO A 347 2.98 10.92 -1.61
CA PRO A 347 2.31 11.41 -0.41
C PRO A 347 1.24 10.44 0.06
N ILE A 348 1.20 10.21 1.37
CA ILE A 348 0.23 9.35 2.03
C ILE A 348 -0.80 10.22 2.75
N HIS A 349 -2.08 9.99 2.46
CA HIS A 349 -3.23 10.73 2.98
C HIS A 349 -3.09 12.26 2.87
N PRO A 350 -2.87 12.80 1.68
CA PRO A 350 -2.75 14.24 1.49
C PRO A 350 -4.08 14.94 1.82
N VAL A 351 -3.96 16.04 2.58
CA VAL A 351 -5.06 16.93 2.97
C VAL A 351 -4.68 18.34 2.58
N LEU A 352 -5.53 19.03 1.82
CA LEU A 352 -5.35 20.44 1.54
C LEU A 352 -5.46 21.24 2.85
N ASP A 353 -4.41 21.96 3.19
CA ASP A 353 -4.42 22.89 4.32
C ASP A 353 -5.00 24.23 3.89
N ARG A 354 -4.39 24.86 2.88
CA ARG A 354 -4.83 26.14 2.33
C ARG A 354 -4.26 26.43 0.96
N VAL A 355 -4.89 27.35 0.25
CA VAL A 355 -4.31 28.01 -0.92
C VAL A 355 -3.29 29.04 -0.46
N ARG A 356 -2.14 29.07 -1.10
CA ARG A 356 -1.00 29.94 -0.78
C ARG A 356 -0.91 31.09 -1.77
N ALA A 357 -1.78 32.12 -1.57
CA ALA A 357 -1.75 33.34 -2.39
C ALA A 357 -0.48 34.18 -2.19
N ASP A 358 0.25 33.91 -1.12
CA ASP A 358 1.52 34.55 -0.74
C ASP A 358 2.75 33.91 -1.43
N LYS A 359 2.56 32.85 -2.24
CA LYS A 359 3.65 32.09 -2.86
C LYS A 359 3.55 32.07 -4.37
N ASP A 360 4.73 32.00 -5.02
CA ASP A 360 4.86 31.93 -6.46
C ASP A 360 5.12 30.50 -6.95
N ALA A 361 4.31 30.08 -7.92
CA ALA A 361 4.45 28.77 -8.56
C ALA A 361 5.69 28.65 -9.47
N SER A 362 6.32 29.76 -9.85
CA SER A 362 7.53 29.80 -10.68
C SER A 362 8.84 29.80 -9.89
N GLY A 363 8.76 30.05 -8.58
CA GLY A 363 9.92 30.26 -7.72
C GLY A 363 10.30 29.05 -6.85
N ASP A 364 11.14 29.33 -5.85
CA ASP A 364 11.64 28.33 -4.88
C ASP A 364 10.58 27.84 -3.88
N ASP A 365 9.40 28.43 -3.90
CA ASP A 365 8.33 28.14 -2.95
C ASP A 365 7.78 26.70 -3.07
N VAL A 366 7.86 26.10 -4.27
CA VAL A 366 7.34 24.76 -4.57
C VAL A 366 8.45 23.79 -5.03
N ARG A 367 9.67 24.01 -4.54
CA ARG A 367 10.87 23.27 -4.96
C ARG A 367 10.80 21.77 -4.65
N PHE A 368 11.35 20.97 -5.55
CA PHE A 368 11.49 19.50 -5.38
C PHE A 368 12.34 19.13 -4.16
N ALA A 369 13.33 19.95 -3.78
CA ALA A 369 14.22 19.70 -2.65
C ALA A 369 13.48 19.52 -1.29
N GLN A 370 12.18 19.93 -1.21
CA GLN A 370 11.34 19.56 -0.07
C GLN A 370 11.23 18.04 0.13
N MET A 371 11.47 17.25 -0.92
CA MET A 371 11.36 15.77 -0.90
C MET A 371 12.65 15.07 -0.50
N ASP A 372 13.81 15.76 -0.51
CA ASP A 372 15.14 15.17 -0.30
C ASP A 372 15.24 14.29 0.96
N PRO A 373 14.69 14.67 2.13
CA PRO A 373 14.77 13.86 3.34
C PRO A 373 14.10 12.48 3.22
N TRP A 374 13.18 12.34 2.26
CA TRP A 374 12.39 11.11 2.05
C TRP A 374 12.75 10.37 0.76
N MET A 375 13.75 10.85 0.00
CA MET A 375 14.19 10.14 -1.20
C MET A 375 14.76 8.77 -0.82
N ALA A 376 14.40 7.74 -1.60
CA ALA A 376 15.01 6.43 -1.45
C ALA A 376 16.51 6.52 -1.83
N PRO A 377 17.43 5.93 -1.04
CA PRO A 377 18.79 5.75 -1.50
C PRO A 377 18.72 4.95 -2.80
N GLY A 378 19.28 5.51 -3.88
CA GLY A 378 19.12 5.00 -5.24
C GLY A 378 19.51 3.52 -5.37
N ARG A 379 18.51 2.63 -5.40
CA ARG A 379 18.71 1.25 -5.85
C ARG A 379 18.68 1.27 -7.38
N THR A 380 19.80 0.98 -7.99
CA THR A 380 19.84 0.58 -9.40
C THR A 380 18.93 -0.64 -9.56
N ARG A 381 18.06 -0.63 -10.60
CA ARG A 381 17.32 -1.81 -11.04
C ARG A 381 18.30 -2.98 -11.09
N SER A 382 18.00 -4.08 -10.40
CA SER A 382 18.81 -5.29 -10.53
C SER A 382 18.73 -5.78 -11.96
N ALA A 383 19.82 -6.37 -12.46
CA ALA A 383 19.86 -7.00 -13.78
C ALA A 383 18.74 -8.08 -13.93
N ASP A 384 18.26 -8.62 -12.83
CA ASP A 384 17.17 -9.60 -12.76
C ASP A 384 15.81 -9.05 -13.26
N ASP A 385 15.57 -7.73 -13.18
CA ASP A 385 14.35 -7.13 -13.73
C ASP A 385 14.29 -7.21 -15.27
N ALA A 386 15.44 -7.25 -15.93
CA ALA A 386 15.54 -7.39 -17.39
C ALA A 386 15.33 -8.84 -17.87
N SER A 387 15.51 -9.84 -17.01
CA SER A 387 15.40 -11.26 -17.33
C SER A 387 14.02 -11.86 -17.07
N ARG A 388 13.06 -11.09 -16.54
CA ARG A 388 11.73 -11.61 -16.22
C ARG A 388 10.96 -11.98 -17.48
N PRO A 389 10.31 -13.15 -17.51
CA PRO A 389 9.41 -13.50 -18.59
C PRO A 389 8.22 -12.52 -18.63
N THR A 390 7.62 -12.36 -19.80
CA THR A 390 6.41 -11.54 -19.92
C THR A 390 5.25 -12.18 -19.16
N SER A 391 4.48 -11.40 -18.42
CA SER A 391 3.22 -11.87 -17.81
C SER A 391 2.26 -12.37 -18.89
N ARG A 392 1.61 -13.51 -18.66
CA ARG A 392 0.71 -14.14 -19.61
C ARG A 392 -0.75 -13.88 -19.24
N VAL A 393 -1.53 -13.31 -20.15
CA VAL A 393 -3.00 -13.23 -20.01
C VAL A 393 -3.60 -14.59 -20.30
N ILE A 394 -4.39 -15.13 -19.35
CA ILE A 394 -5.07 -16.42 -19.46
C ILE A 394 -6.49 -16.22 -19.96
N ARG A 395 -7.23 -15.28 -19.34
CA ARG A 395 -8.61 -14.97 -19.71
C ARG A 395 -8.86 -13.48 -19.63
N ARG A 396 -9.54 -12.94 -20.62
CA ARG A 396 -9.99 -11.54 -20.64
C ARG A 396 -11.43 -11.50 -21.13
N GLN A 397 -12.33 -10.88 -20.35
CA GLN A 397 -13.73 -10.71 -20.73
C GLN A 397 -14.18 -9.30 -20.38
N VAL A 398 -15.00 -8.71 -21.26
CA VAL A 398 -15.56 -7.38 -21.07
C VAL A 398 -17.05 -7.44 -21.36
N TRP A 399 -17.84 -6.96 -20.41
CA TRP A 399 -19.30 -6.86 -20.53
C TRP A 399 -19.74 -5.41 -20.47
N THR A 400 -20.81 -5.10 -21.18
CA THR A 400 -21.47 -3.80 -21.14
C THR A 400 -22.92 -3.95 -20.77
N LYS A 401 -23.47 -2.89 -20.17
CA LYS A 401 -24.91 -2.75 -19.91
C LYS A 401 -25.33 -1.31 -20.14
N ALA A 402 -26.23 -1.11 -21.07
CA ALA A 402 -26.81 0.20 -21.31
C ALA A 402 -28.04 0.41 -20.41
N THR A 403 -28.09 1.53 -19.70
CA THR A 403 -29.21 1.91 -18.85
C THR A 403 -29.39 3.43 -18.89
N LYS A 404 -30.56 3.91 -19.30
CA LYS A 404 -30.91 5.34 -19.34
C LYS A 404 -29.88 6.20 -20.08
N GLY A 405 -29.38 5.73 -21.25
CA GLY A 405 -28.38 6.45 -22.05
C GLY A 405 -26.95 6.41 -21.53
N GLN A 406 -26.70 5.73 -20.43
CA GLN A 406 -25.35 5.50 -19.87
C GLN A 406 -24.91 4.05 -20.08
N VAL A 407 -23.63 3.83 -20.32
CA VAL A 407 -23.04 2.51 -20.48
C VAL A 407 -22.16 2.18 -19.27
N ALA A 408 -22.53 1.14 -18.56
CA ALA A 408 -21.69 0.52 -17.54
C ALA A 408 -20.79 -0.54 -18.19
N VAL A 409 -19.56 -0.67 -17.72
CA VAL A 409 -18.58 -1.63 -18.24
C VAL A 409 -18.02 -2.44 -17.10
N ARG A 410 -18.00 -3.78 -17.25
CA ARG A 410 -17.31 -4.70 -16.35
C ARG A 410 -16.24 -5.48 -17.10
N LYS A 411 -15.09 -5.66 -16.47
CA LYS A 411 -13.96 -6.37 -17.05
C LYS A 411 -13.41 -7.38 -16.06
N LEU A 412 -13.22 -8.60 -16.54
CA LEU A 412 -12.44 -9.64 -15.90
C LEU A 412 -11.10 -9.78 -16.63
N LEU A 413 -10.03 -9.91 -15.87
CA LEU A 413 -8.71 -10.26 -16.37
C LEU A 413 -8.09 -11.29 -15.44
N VAL A 414 -7.70 -12.45 -15.99
CA VAL A 414 -6.92 -13.47 -15.32
C VAL A 414 -5.56 -13.53 -16.00
N TRP A 415 -4.47 -13.42 -15.21
CA TRP A 415 -3.13 -13.53 -15.77
C TRP A 415 -2.18 -14.26 -14.83
N GLN A 416 -1.19 -14.89 -15.43
CA GLN A 416 -0.01 -15.40 -14.76
C GLN A 416 0.98 -14.24 -14.58
N THR A 417 1.41 -14.00 -13.35
CA THR A 417 2.36 -12.93 -13.05
C THR A 417 3.79 -13.37 -13.35
N ASN A 418 4.65 -12.44 -13.69
CA ASN A 418 6.07 -12.73 -13.89
C ASN A 418 6.89 -12.61 -12.59
N LYS A 419 6.32 -12.05 -11.52
CA LYS A 419 7.02 -11.86 -10.25
C LYS A 419 7.32 -13.18 -9.55
N SER A 420 6.42 -14.16 -9.62
CA SER A 420 6.60 -15.48 -9.00
C SER A 420 7.80 -16.27 -9.52
N HIS A 421 8.34 -15.90 -10.71
CA HIS A 421 9.55 -16.52 -11.25
C HIS A 421 10.83 -16.10 -10.54
N VAL A 422 10.85 -14.91 -9.96
CA VAL A 422 12.03 -14.32 -9.28
C VAL A 422 11.83 -14.20 -7.77
N ASP A 423 10.58 -14.12 -7.33
CA ASP A 423 10.21 -14.06 -5.92
C ASP A 423 9.00 -14.96 -5.69
N PRO A 424 9.20 -16.20 -5.28
CA PRO A 424 8.13 -17.17 -5.04
C PRO A 424 7.21 -16.82 -3.87
N THR A 425 7.46 -15.73 -3.13
CA THR A 425 6.50 -15.18 -2.15
C THR A 425 5.30 -14.53 -2.82
N PHE A 426 5.40 -14.18 -4.13
CA PHE A 426 4.28 -13.63 -4.89
C PHE A 426 3.41 -14.76 -5.45
N PRO A 427 2.07 -14.59 -5.47
CA PRO A 427 1.17 -15.54 -6.10
C PRO A 427 1.44 -15.62 -7.60
N ALA A 428 1.39 -16.83 -8.16
CA ALA A 428 1.64 -17.06 -9.58
C ALA A 428 0.52 -16.53 -10.47
N TYR A 429 -0.72 -16.48 -9.95
CA TYR A 429 -1.90 -16.10 -10.72
C TYR A 429 -2.69 -14.99 -10.01
N VAL A 430 -3.32 -14.13 -10.79
CA VAL A 430 -4.14 -13.03 -10.29
C VAL A 430 -5.41 -12.90 -11.11
N VAL A 431 -6.54 -12.79 -10.43
CA VAL A 431 -7.83 -12.43 -10.99
C VAL A 431 -8.12 -10.97 -10.67
N HIS A 432 -8.32 -10.17 -11.70
CA HIS A 432 -8.61 -8.73 -11.56
C HIS A 432 -9.99 -8.43 -12.12
N TRP A 433 -10.86 -7.96 -11.26
CA TRP A 433 -12.18 -7.47 -11.61
C TRP A 433 -12.19 -5.95 -11.62
N THR A 434 -12.83 -5.38 -12.63
CA THR A 434 -13.02 -3.93 -12.74
C THR A 434 -14.49 -3.66 -13.04
N ASP A 435 -15.13 -2.77 -12.28
CA ASP A 435 -16.48 -2.26 -12.52
C ASP A 435 -16.39 -0.76 -12.77
N TYR A 436 -16.77 -0.33 -13.98
CA TYR A 436 -16.93 1.06 -14.35
C TYR A 436 -18.40 1.32 -14.61
N SER A 437 -19.03 2.04 -13.69
CA SER A 437 -20.44 2.43 -13.79
C SER A 437 -20.56 3.94 -13.67
N ALA A 438 -21.13 4.58 -14.69
CA ALA A 438 -21.37 6.02 -14.66
C ALA A 438 -22.35 6.39 -13.53
N GLY A 439 -22.18 7.58 -12.95
CA GLY A 439 -23.04 8.11 -11.88
C GLY A 439 -22.73 7.63 -10.45
N ARG A 440 -21.68 6.84 -10.25
CA ARG A 440 -21.18 6.48 -8.90
C ARG A 440 -20.24 7.58 -8.38
N SER A 441 -20.14 7.71 -7.05
CA SER A 441 -19.18 8.61 -6.39
C SER A 441 -17.71 8.22 -6.70
N SER A 442 -17.47 6.93 -6.95
CA SER A 442 -16.22 6.39 -7.45
C SER A 442 -16.56 5.64 -8.77
N PRO A 443 -16.25 6.20 -9.94
CA PRO A 443 -16.63 5.60 -11.20
C PRO A 443 -15.89 4.29 -11.52
N LEU A 444 -14.76 4.04 -10.87
CA LEU A 444 -13.98 2.82 -11.05
C LEU A 444 -13.86 2.07 -9.72
N ASP A 445 -14.43 0.87 -9.67
CA ASP A 445 -14.22 -0.09 -8.61
C ASP A 445 -13.30 -1.23 -9.09
N ARG A 446 -12.40 -1.68 -8.22
CA ARG A 446 -11.39 -2.70 -8.55
C ARG A 446 -11.29 -3.72 -7.43
N GLU A 447 -11.28 -4.98 -7.82
CA GLU A 447 -11.01 -6.09 -6.92
C GLU A 447 -9.91 -6.97 -7.50
N VAL A 448 -8.93 -7.34 -6.66
CA VAL A 448 -7.80 -8.20 -7.04
C VAL A 448 -7.81 -9.41 -6.12
N ARG A 449 -7.87 -10.61 -6.71
CA ARG A 449 -7.83 -11.89 -6.00
C ARG A 449 -6.61 -12.69 -6.48
N PRO A 450 -5.64 -12.97 -5.62
CA PRO A 450 -4.53 -13.87 -5.96
C PRO A 450 -4.98 -15.32 -5.92
N ALA A 451 -4.30 -16.16 -6.70
CA ALA A 451 -4.51 -17.60 -6.68
C ALA A 451 -3.17 -18.35 -6.84
N PRO A 452 -3.00 -19.50 -6.18
CA PRO A 452 -1.77 -20.27 -6.25
C PRO A 452 -1.64 -21.03 -7.58
N THR A 453 -2.74 -21.51 -8.14
CA THR A 453 -2.77 -22.28 -9.39
C THR A 453 -3.66 -21.63 -10.44
N GLU A 454 -3.48 -22.03 -11.71
CA GLU A 454 -4.35 -21.60 -12.80
C GLU A 454 -5.80 -22.06 -12.59
N GLU A 455 -5.97 -23.29 -12.10
CA GLU A 455 -7.29 -23.84 -11.79
C GLU A 455 -8.03 -23.03 -10.71
N ASP A 456 -7.34 -22.67 -9.63
CA ASP A 456 -7.91 -21.80 -8.58
C ASP A 456 -8.27 -20.42 -9.11
N ALA A 457 -7.42 -19.85 -9.96
CA ALA A 457 -7.69 -18.56 -10.57
C ALA A 457 -8.94 -18.60 -11.48
N MET A 458 -9.09 -19.67 -12.25
CA MET A 458 -10.26 -19.86 -13.12
C MET A 458 -11.53 -20.07 -12.30
N ARG A 459 -11.47 -20.87 -11.22
CA ARG A 459 -12.60 -21.08 -10.32
C ARG A 459 -13.04 -19.76 -9.64
N LEU A 460 -12.08 -18.95 -9.16
CA LEU A 460 -12.37 -17.62 -8.62
C LEU A 460 -12.98 -16.69 -9.67
N ALA A 461 -12.46 -16.72 -10.90
CA ALA A 461 -12.98 -15.92 -12.00
C ALA A 461 -14.43 -16.30 -12.34
N ASP A 462 -14.75 -17.60 -12.41
CA ASP A 462 -16.10 -18.08 -12.67
C ASP A 462 -17.06 -17.67 -11.55
N ALA A 463 -16.65 -17.76 -10.29
CA ALA A 463 -17.45 -17.31 -9.15
C ALA A 463 -17.73 -15.79 -9.23
N MET A 464 -16.71 -14.98 -9.56
CA MET A 464 -16.87 -13.51 -9.71
C MET A 464 -17.80 -13.17 -10.89
N VAL A 465 -17.72 -13.91 -12.01
CA VAL A 465 -18.64 -13.73 -13.13
C VAL A 465 -20.07 -14.07 -12.71
N ALA A 466 -20.29 -15.22 -12.07
CA ALA A 466 -21.61 -15.67 -11.62
C ALA A 466 -22.26 -14.69 -10.63
N GLU A 467 -21.45 -14.12 -9.74
CA GLU A 467 -21.92 -13.11 -8.76
C GLU A 467 -22.28 -11.78 -9.42
N ASN A 468 -21.47 -11.32 -10.35
CA ASN A 468 -21.52 -9.95 -10.86
C ASN A 468 -22.24 -9.82 -12.19
N ILE A 469 -22.19 -10.80 -13.10
CA ILE A 469 -22.83 -10.75 -14.43
C ILE A 469 -24.21 -11.38 -14.35
N LYS A 470 -25.23 -10.55 -14.08
CA LYS A 470 -26.64 -10.94 -14.05
C LYS A 470 -27.34 -10.51 -15.35
N LYS A 471 -28.66 -10.72 -15.44
CA LYS A 471 -29.47 -10.37 -16.61
C LYS A 471 -29.23 -8.93 -17.09
N GLY A 472 -29.07 -8.76 -18.39
CA GLY A 472 -28.93 -7.47 -19.06
C GLY A 472 -27.49 -6.99 -19.22
N TRP A 473 -26.50 -7.85 -19.02
CA TRP A 473 -25.11 -7.63 -19.41
C TRP A 473 -24.80 -8.37 -20.71
N ASP A 474 -24.22 -7.69 -21.66
CA ASP A 474 -23.80 -8.23 -22.96
C ASP A 474 -22.29 -8.41 -22.98
N LEU A 475 -21.80 -9.59 -23.34
CA LEU A 475 -20.38 -9.87 -23.54
C LEU A 475 -19.94 -9.25 -24.87
N VAL A 476 -19.08 -8.24 -24.82
CA VAL A 476 -18.60 -7.52 -26.01
C VAL A 476 -17.20 -7.91 -26.45
N SER A 477 -16.41 -8.51 -25.57
CA SER A 477 -15.08 -9.01 -25.88
C SER A 477 -14.73 -10.14 -24.91
N GLY A 478 -14.25 -11.27 -25.42
CA GLY A 478 -13.73 -12.40 -24.65
C GLY A 478 -12.60 -13.07 -25.41
N SER A 479 -11.49 -13.35 -24.71
CA SER A 479 -10.44 -14.25 -25.17
C SER A 479 -10.04 -15.16 -24.00
N ASP A 480 -10.20 -16.46 -24.21
CA ASP A 480 -9.53 -17.48 -23.41
C ASP A 480 -8.28 -17.89 -24.20
N SER A 481 -7.11 -17.87 -23.59
CA SER A 481 -5.84 -18.17 -24.27
C SER A 481 -5.63 -19.66 -24.59
N ASN A 482 -6.71 -20.42 -24.69
CA ASN A 482 -6.68 -21.81 -25.21
C ASN A 482 -6.83 -21.88 -26.74
N VAL A 483 -6.64 -20.77 -27.48
CA VAL A 483 -6.54 -20.78 -28.93
C VAL A 483 -5.20 -20.18 -29.34
N ARG A 484 -4.24 -21.10 -29.50
CA ARG A 484 -2.88 -21.14 -30.05
C ARG A 484 -1.75 -20.85 -29.07
#